data_76abdb273b9b6deb0c97d7c89ed2d8c3
#
_entry.id   76abdb273b9b6deb0c97d7c89ed2d8c3
#
_cell.length_a   1.000
_cell.length_b   1.000
_cell.length_c   1.000
_cell.angle_alpha   90.00
_cell.angle_beta   90.00
_cell.angle_gamma   90.00
#
_symmetry.space_group_name_H-M   'P 1'
#
loop_
_entity.id
_entity.type
_entity.pdbx_description
1 polymer ?
#
loop_
_entity_poly.entity_id
_entity_poly.type
_entity_poly.pdbx_seq_one_letter_code
_entity_poly.pdbx_strand_id
1 'polypeptide(L)'
;MVTYDRAMNDELVFKALADPTRRYLLDRLFERGGRTLKELESDLEMTRFGVMKHLRVLEEAGLVIVRRSGREKLHYLNPVPIRLIHDRWIGKFTERSVSALSDLKRELEEGVPMTVSGTKIVQVYEVYIKATPQAIWDAITRPEWNRRYGYGTPSEYDLRPGGAFRTLGSEEMKAHGGPDVIIDGEVLEVDPPRKLVQTYRMLWDPQMKEEGFTKVTWEIGEPFQGVTRLTVTHELDGAPRTAAQVSGKLPGTGGGWSMILSDLKTLLETGKPMLDPVQ
;
A
#
# COMPACT_ATOMS: atom_id res chain seq x y z
N MET A 1 -14.15 -16.74 23.25
CA MET A 1 -15.24 -15.77 23.42
C MET A 1 -15.01 -14.46 22.64
N VAL A 2 -13.94 -14.35 21.84
CA VAL A 2 -13.58 -13.13 21.04
C VAL A 2 -14.13 -13.18 19.59
N THR A 3 -14.59 -14.32 19.13
CA THR A 3 -15.05 -14.51 17.72
C THR A 3 -16.48 -14.04 17.46
N TYR A 4 -17.34 -13.98 18.45
CA TYR A 4 -18.75 -13.62 18.27
C TYR A 4 -18.96 -12.09 18.16
N ASP A 5 -18.18 -11.32 18.88
CA ASP A 5 -18.23 -9.84 18.91
C ASP A 5 -17.74 -9.22 17.59
N ARG A 6 -16.78 -9.87 16.93
CA ARG A 6 -16.19 -9.42 15.66
C ARG A 6 -17.11 -9.66 14.46
N ALA A 7 -17.87 -10.78 14.45
CA ALA A 7 -18.83 -11.08 13.40
C ALA A 7 -20.06 -10.16 13.46
N MET A 8 -20.48 -9.78 14.66
CA MET A 8 -21.60 -8.85 14.88
C MET A 8 -21.24 -7.42 14.44
N ASN A 9 -19.98 -7.03 14.54
CA ASN A 9 -19.50 -5.73 14.07
C ASN A 9 -19.50 -5.63 12.53
N ASP A 10 -19.12 -6.70 11.82
CA ASP A 10 -19.12 -6.74 10.35
C ASP A 10 -20.55 -6.63 9.79
N GLU A 11 -21.53 -7.28 10.42
CA GLU A 11 -22.94 -7.23 10.01
C GLU A 11 -23.52 -5.81 10.14
N LEU A 12 -23.17 -5.09 11.20
CA LEU A 12 -23.55 -3.69 11.38
C LEU A 12 -22.97 -2.80 10.27
N VAL A 13 -21.73 -3.03 9.86
CA VAL A 13 -21.07 -2.29 8.78
C VAL A 13 -21.79 -2.55 7.46
N PHE A 14 -22.08 -3.80 7.09
CA PHE A 14 -22.84 -4.11 5.86
C PHE A 14 -24.21 -3.49 5.86
N LYS A 15 -24.94 -3.60 6.96
CA LYS A 15 -26.25 -2.97 7.11
C LYS A 15 -26.17 -1.45 6.98
N ALA A 16 -25.13 -0.83 7.53
CA ALA A 16 -24.90 0.60 7.39
C ALA A 16 -24.61 0.99 5.94
N LEU A 17 -23.80 0.24 5.23
CA LEU A 17 -23.41 0.50 3.84
C LEU A 17 -24.50 0.16 2.80
N ALA A 18 -25.53 -0.61 3.15
CA ALA A 18 -26.59 -0.99 2.23
C ALA A 18 -27.46 0.18 1.74
N ASP A 19 -27.51 1.29 2.46
CA ASP A 19 -28.34 2.45 2.16
C ASP A 19 -27.59 3.53 1.37
N PRO A 20 -28.12 4.04 0.25
CA PRO A 20 -27.43 5.02 -0.60
C PRO A 20 -27.20 6.36 0.11
N THR A 21 -28.15 6.82 0.94
CA THR A 21 -28.00 8.08 1.68
C THR A 21 -26.85 8.00 2.69
N ARG A 22 -26.70 6.85 3.35
CA ARG A 22 -25.59 6.64 4.28
C ARG A 22 -24.24 6.62 3.57
N ARG A 23 -24.13 6.00 2.37
CA ARG A 23 -22.92 6.07 1.55
C ARG A 23 -22.62 7.51 1.14
N TYR A 24 -23.61 8.26 0.70
CA TYR A 24 -23.44 9.68 0.37
C TYR A 24 -22.92 10.50 1.57
N LEU A 25 -23.44 10.28 2.77
CA LEU A 25 -22.95 10.95 3.98
C LEU A 25 -21.48 10.61 4.28
N LEU A 26 -21.09 9.34 4.06
CA LEU A 26 -19.69 8.93 4.21
C LEU A 26 -18.77 9.61 3.17
N ASP A 27 -19.23 9.74 1.91
CA ASP A 27 -18.51 10.45 0.85
C ASP A 27 -18.29 11.93 1.20
N ARG A 28 -19.33 12.59 1.73
CA ARG A 28 -19.21 13.98 2.22
C ARG A 28 -18.23 14.13 3.38
N LEU A 29 -18.18 13.15 4.29
CA LEU A 29 -17.23 13.13 5.40
C LEU A 29 -15.81 12.74 4.95
N PHE A 30 -15.67 11.99 3.86
CA PHE A 30 -14.40 11.71 3.23
C PHE A 30 -13.79 12.96 2.59
N GLU A 31 -14.60 13.74 1.85
CA GLU A 31 -14.13 14.99 1.23
C GLU A 31 -13.69 16.03 2.27
N ARG A 32 -14.42 16.13 3.37
CA ARG A 32 -14.08 17.02 4.50
C ARG A 32 -14.61 16.47 5.80
N GLY A 33 -13.73 16.05 6.70
CA GLY A 33 -14.07 15.68 8.07
C GLY A 33 -14.48 16.89 8.93
N GLY A 34 -15.09 16.61 10.08
CA GLY A 34 -15.49 17.66 11.05
C GLY A 34 -16.72 18.45 10.64
N ARG A 35 -17.64 17.86 9.87
CA ARG A 35 -18.91 18.51 9.51
C ARG A 35 -19.93 18.41 10.64
N THR A 36 -20.68 19.49 10.82
CA THR A 36 -21.84 19.55 11.72
C THR A 36 -23.07 18.88 11.09
N LEU A 37 -24.04 18.49 11.91
CA LEU A 37 -25.33 17.98 11.41
C LEU A 37 -26.00 18.96 10.44
N LYS A 38 -25.91 20.28 10.68
CA LYS A 38 -26.49 21.32 9.83
C LYS A 38 -25.83 21.33 8.42
N GLU A 39 -24.52 21.20 8.35
CA GLU A 39 -23.80 21.13 7.06
C GLU A 39 -24.13 19.84 6.28
N LEU A 40 -24.30 18.71 6.95
CA LEU A 40 -24.68 17.46 6.31
C LEU A 40 -26.14 17.43 5.86
N GLU A 41 -27.01 18.17 6.56
CA GLU A 41 -28.43 18.34 6.21
C GLU A 41 -28.60 19.19 4.95
N SER A 42 -27.79 20.25 4.78
CA SER A 42 -27.92 21.17 3.64
C SER A 42 -27.68 20.52 2.27
N ASP A 43 -27.00 19.39 2.25
CA ASP A 43 -26.65 18.67 1.03
C ASP A 43 -27.69 17.59 0.65
N LEU A 44 -28.79 17.44 1.43
CA LEU A 44 -29.78 16.36 1.27
C LEU A 44 -31.20 16.88 1.27
N GLU A 45 -32.03 16.39 0.35
CA GLU A 45 -33.48 16.66 0.33
C GLU A 45 -34.22 15.81 1.37
N MET A 46 -33.86 15.98 2.66
CA MET A 46 -34.49 15.27 3.76
C MET A 46 -34.51 16.10 5.05
N THR A 47 -35.37 15.73 5.98
CA THR A 47 -35.47 16.43 7.25
C THR A 47 -34.22 16.17 8.13
N ARG A 48 -33.90 17.14 8.99
CA ARG A 48 -32.85 17.01 10.00
C ARG A 48 -32.95 15.73 10.83
N PHE A 49 -34.17 15.30 11.14
CA PHE A 49 -34.39 14.05 11.87
C PHE A 49 -34.02 12.83 11.03
N GLY A 50 -34.26 12.86 9.73
CA GLY A 50 -33.87 11.81 8.78
C GLY A 50 -32.34 11.67 8.73
N VAL A 51 -31.62 12.79 8.53
CA VAL A 51 -30.14 12.79 8.53
C VAL A 51 -29.57 12.26 9.84
N MET A 52 -30.13 12.71 10.98
CA MET A 52 -29.72 12.25 12.29
C MET A 52 -29.90 10.74 12.48
N LYS A 53 -30.98 10.15 11.96
CA LYS A 53 -31.21 8.69 11.99
C LYS A 53 -30.17 7.94 11.18
N HIS A 54 -29.81 8.42 9.99
CA HIS A 54 -28.75 7.81 9.17
C HIS A 54 -27.39 7.92 9.84
N LEU A 55 -27.02 9.08 10.40
CA LEU A 55 -25.77 9.26 11.14
C LEU A 55 -25.68 8.31 12.34
N ARG A 56 -26.76 8.12 13.07
CA ARG A 56 -26.78 7.21 14.22
C ARG A 56 -26.45 5.77 13.81
N VAL A 57 -27.00 5.29 12.69
CA VAL A 57 -26.67 3.94 12.17
C VAL A 57 -25.20 3.84 11.78
N LEU A 58 -24.62 4.90 11.21
CA LEU A 58 -23.20 4.96 10.88
C LEU A 58 -22.31 5.02 12.13
N GLU A 59 -22.73 5.73 13.18
CA GLU A 59 -22.05 5.75 14.49
C GLU A 59 -22.10 4.38 15.17
N GLU A 60 -23.27 3.71 15.18
CA GLU A 60 -23.44 2.36 15.74
C GLU A 60 -22.58 1.30 15.01
N ALA A 61 -22.36 1.48 13.71
CA ALA A 61 -21.47 0.64 12.90
C ALA A 61 -19.98 1.03 13.05
N GLY A 62 -19.65 2.06 13.81
CA GLY A 62 -18.30 2.58 13.98
C GLY A 62 -17.72 3.27 12.74
N LEU A 63 -18.54 3.54 11.70
CA LEU A 63 -18.12 4.21 10.46
C LEU A 63 -18.01 5.72 10.59
N VAL A 64 -18.67 6.29 11.61
CA VAL A 64 -18.60 7.72 11.93
C VAL A 64 -18.19 7.88 13.39
N ILE A 65 -17.23 8.77 13.63
CA ILE A 65 -16.81 9.20 14.97
C ILE A 65 -17.28 10.62 15.21
N VAL A 66 -17.87 10.87 16.40
CA VAL A 66 -18.34 12.20 16.80
C VAL A 66 -17.37 12.80 17.82
N ARG A 67 -16.95 14.03 17.55
CA ARG A 67 -16.22 14.85 18.52
C ARG A 67 -17.02 16.10 18.89
N ARG A 68 -16.97 16.51 20.14
CA ARG A 68 -17.56 17.78 20.59
C ARG A 68 -16.55 18.91 20.44
N SER A 69 -16.99 20.01 19.84
CA SER A 69 -16.25 21.28 19.78
C SER A 69 -17.17 22.39 20.28
N GLY A 70 -17.00 22.78 21.52
CA GLY A 70 -17.91 23.70 22.18
C GLY A 70 -19.36 23.14 22.28
N ARG A 71 -20.31 23.86 21.65
CA ARG A 71 -21.73 23.45 21.59
C ARG A 71 -22.06 22.55 20.40
N GLU A 72 -21.12 22.34 19.49
CA GLU A 72 -21.33 21.58 18.24
C GLU A 72 -20.82 20.16 18.35
N LYS A 73 -21.48 19.25 17.60
CA LYS A 73 -21.03 17.90 17.33
C LYS A 73 -20.45 17.85 15.92
N LEU A 74 -19.18 17.47 15.81
CA LEU A 74 -18.45 17.32 14.55
C LEU A 74 -18.32 15.84 14.22
N HIS A 75 -18.70 15.49 13.00
CA HIS A 75 -18.69 14.11 12.50
C HIS A 75 -17.46 13.87 11.61
N TYR A 76 -16.83 12.72 11.77
CA TYR A 76 -15.63 12.30 11.02
C TYR A 76 -15.82 10.89 10.51
N LEU A 77 -15.37 10.62 9.28
CA LEU A 77 -15.29 9.27 8.74
C LEU A 77 -14.26 8.45 9.54
N ASN A 78 -14.63 7.22 9.88
CA ASN A 78 -13.70 6.21 10.37
C ASN A 78 -13.61 5.06 9.35
N PRO A 79 -12.53 4.97 8.55
CA PRO A 79 -12.39 3.93 7.53
C PRO A 79 -12.00 2.55 8.09
N VAL A 80 -11.63 2.46 9.38
CA VAL A 80 -11.10 1.22 9.99
C VAL A 80 -12.03 0.02 9.85
N PRO A 81 -13.36 0.11 10.11
CA PRO A 81 -14.24 -1.05 9.95
C PRO A 81 -14.30 -1.58 8.52
N ILE A 82 -14.29 -0.67 7.52
CA ILE A 82 -14.27 -1.05 6.10
C ILE A 82 -12.94 -1.75 5.76
N ARG A 83 -11.82 -1.21 6.26
CA ARG A 83 -10.50 -1.81 6.05
C ARG A 83 -10.41 -3.21 6.64
N LEU A 84 -10.95 -3.44 7.83
CA LEU A 84 -10.97 -4.77 8.45
C LEU A 84 -11.78 -5.79 7.65
N ILE A 85 -12.90 -5.37 7.04
CA ILE A 85 -13.70 -6.20 6.14
C ILE A 85 -12.92 -6.51 4.86
N HIS A 86 -12.31 -5.50 4.25
CA HIS A 86 -11.45 -5.65 3.08
C HIS A 86 -10.31 -6.67 3.36
N ASP A 87 -9.57 -6.50 4.44
CA ASP A 87 -8.44 -7.38 4.79
C ASP A 87 -8.90 -8.82 5.07
N ARG A 88 -10.11 -9.00 5.59
CA ARG A 88 -10.68 -10.33 5.87
C ARG A 88 -11.08 -11.08 4.62
N TRP A 89 -11.64 -10.42 3.63
CA TRP A 89 -12.29 -11.09 2.49
C TRP A 89 -11.62 -10.80 1.15
N ILE A 90 -11.24 -9.57 0.88
CA ILE A 90 -10.61 -9.19 -0.40
C ILE A 90 -9.12 -9.53 -0.39
N GLY A 91 -8.43 -9.35 0.74
CA GLY A 91 -7.03 -9.75 0.88
C GLY A 91 -6.78 -11.26 0.70
N LYS A 92 -7.82 -12.10 0.80
CA LYS A 92 -7.76 -13.55 0.55
C LYS A 92 -8.11 -13.94 -0.89
N PHE A 93 -8.97 -13.17 -1.53
CA PHE A 93 -9.33 -13.32 -2.93
C PHE A 93 -8.55 -12.27 -3.71
N THR A 94 -7.43 -12.68 -4.22
CA THR A 94 -6.47 -11.92 -5.03
C THR A 94 -7.13 -10.75 -5.75
N GLU A 95 -6.68 -9.52 -5.49
CA GLU A 95 -7.06 -8.28 -6.21
C GLU A 95 -7.08 -8.45 -7.74
N ARG A 96 -6.26 -9.37 -8.28
CA ARG A 96 -6.22 -9.75 -9.69
C ARG A 96 -7.54 -10.28 -10.25
N SER A 97 -8.23 -11.15 -9.52
CA SER A 97 -9.47 -11.78 -10.04
C SER A 97 -10.66 -10.81 -9.98
N VAL A 98 -10.70 -9.95 -8.98
CA VAL A 98 -11.79 -8.97 -8.81
C VAL A 98 -11.61 -7.79 -9.78
N SER A 99 -10.38 -7.30 -9.97
CA SER A 99 -10.08 -6.25 -10.94
C SER A 99 -10.35 -6.73 -12.37
N ALA A 100 -9.83 -7.90 -12.75
CA ALA A 100 -10.07 -8.48 -14.07
C ALA A 100 -11.56 -8.73 -14.36
N LEU A 101 -12.34 -9.17 -13.38
CA LEU A 101 -13.79 -9.36 -13.52
C LEU A 101 -14.55 -8.03 -13.60
N SER A 102 -14.12 -7.01 -12.87
CA SER A 102 -14.72 -5.67 -12.93
C SER A 102 -14.43 -4.98 -14.26
N ASP A 103 -13.20 -5.14 -14.76
CA ASP A 103 -12.80 -4.59 -16.06
C ASP A 103 -13.52 -5.31 -17.20
N LEU A 104 -13.62 -6.64 -17.16
CA LEU A 104 -14.39 -7.44 -18.12
C LEU A 104 -15.88 -7.07 -18.09
N LYS A 105 -16.45 -6.86 -16.91
CA LYS A 105 -17.85 -6.42 -16.79
C LYS A 105 -18.07 -5.06 -17.42
N ARG A 106 -17.19 -4.08 -17.15
CA ARG A 106 -17.25 -2.74 -17.75
C ARG A 106 -17.10 -2.80 -19.27
N GLU A 107 -16.17 -3.60 -19.80
CA GLU A 107 -15.96 -3.78 -21.23
C GLU A 107 -17.19 -4.41 -21.93
N LEU A 108 -17.87 -5.36 -21.27
CA LEU A 108 -19.09 -5.98 -21.78
C LEU A 108 -20.30 -5.02 -21.74
N GLU A 109 -20.36 -4.12 -20.77
CA GLU A 109 -21.44 -3.15 -20.63
C GLU A 109 -21.26 -1.93 -21.56
N GLU A 110 -20.02 -1.53 -21.88
CA GLU A 110 -19.69 -0.35 -22.71
C GLU A 110 -19.50 -0.64 -24.20
N GLY A 111 -19.50 -1.93 -24.63
CA GLY A 111 -19.47 -2.32 -26.05
C GLY A 111 -18.23 -1.89 -26.82
N VAL A 112 -17.09 -1.69 -26.17
CA VAL A 112 -15.82 -1.29 -26.81
C VAL A 112 -15.13 -2.52 -27.41
N PRO A 113 -14.62 -2.46 -28.67
CA PRO A 113 -13.89 -3.58 -29.28
C PRO A 113 -12.64 -3.93 -28.48
N MET A 114 -12.45 -5.22 -28.19
CA MET A 114 -11.26 -5.74 -27.51
C MET A 114 -9.97 -5.36 -28.24
N THR A 115 -9.35 -4.28 -27.81
CA THR A 115 -7.90 -4.15 -27.92
C THR A 115 -7.33 -4.71 -26.64
N VAL A 116 -6.54 -5.80 -26.75
CA VAL A 116 -5.79 -6.37 -25.64
C VAL A 116 -4.72 -5.36 -25.23
N SER A 117 -5.15 -4.36 -24.45
CA SER A 117 -4.24 -3.47 -23.73
C SER A 117 -3.81 -4.25 -22.49
N GLY A 118 -2.53 -4.52 -22.37
CA GLY A 118 -1.96 -5.35 -21.31
C GLY A 118 -2.49 -4.91 -19.93
N THR A 119 -2.94 -5.88 -19.15
CA THR A 119 -3.48 -5.68 -17.80
C THR A 119 -2.46 -4.88 -16.96
N LYS A 120 -2.79 -3.64 -16.61
CA LYS A 120 -1.91 -2.80 -15.79
C LYS A 120 -1.82 -3.40 -14.40
N ILE A 121 -0.66 -3.92 -14.02
CA ILE A 121 -0.40 -4.50 -12.70
C ILE A 121 0.36 -3.47 -11.87
N VAL A 122 -0.29 -2.92 -10.85
CA VAL A 122 0.35 -2.03 -9.87
C VAL A 122 0.19 -2.61 -8.49
N GLN A 123 1.30 -2.69 -7.75
CA GLN A 123 1.28 -3.08 -6.34
C GLN A 123 1.75 -1.91 -5.49
N VAL A 124 1.00 -1.59 -4.45
CA VAL A 124 1.29 -0.48 -3.53
C VAL A 124 1.46 -1.05 -2.12
N TYR A 125 2.55 -0.66 -1.48
CA TYR A 125 2.89 -1.04 -0.10
C TYR A 125 3.12 0.21 0.72
N GLU A 126 2.53 0.28 1.90
CA GLU A 126 2.64 1.42 2.78
C GLU A 126 3.03 0.98 4.19
N VAL A 127 3.97 1.69 4.79
CA VAL A 127 4.39 1.47 6.17
C VAL A 127 4.64 2.80 6.87
N TYR A 128 4.33 2.84 8.15
CA TYR A 128 4.60 3.99 9.03
C TYR A 128 5.79 3.65 9.93
N ILE A 129 6.84 4.48 9.87
CA ILE A 129 8.12 4.26 10.55
C ILE A 129 8.39 5.42 11.51
N LYS A 130 8.73 5.12 12.76
CA LYS A 130 9.17 6.12 13.74
C LYS A 130 10.63 6.51 13.47
N ALA A 131 10.83 7.24 12.37
CA ALA A 131 12.13 7.72 11.91
C ALA A 131 11.94 9.02 11.11
N THR A 132 13.03 9.77 10.90
CA THR A 132 13.02 10.95 10.04
C THR A 132 13.01 10.57 8.57
N PRO A 133 12.47 11.41 7.65
CA PRO A 133 12.57 11.20 6.21
C PRO A 133 14.01 10.93 5.74
N GLN A 134 14.98 11.65 6.28
CA GLN A 134 16.40 11.47 5.92
C GLN A 134 16.92 10.10 6.35
N ALA A 135 16.56 9.58 7.53
CA ALA A 135 16.99 8.25 7.98
C ALA A 135 16.41 7.15 7.09
N ILE A 136 15.16 7.30 6.64
CA ILE A 136 14.53 6.37 5.70
C ILE A 136 15.20 6.43 4.34
N TRP A 137 15.48 7.64 3.83
CA TRP A 137 16.21 7.86 2.60
C TRP A 137 17.58 7.20 2.59
N ASP A 138 18.36 7.45 3.65
CA ASP A 138 19.70 6.87 3.82
C ASP A 138 19.64 5.33 3.88
N ALA A 139 18.64 4.79 4.56
CA ALA A 139 18.45 3.34 4.65
C ALA A 139 18.09 2.69 3.29
N ILE A 140 17.43 3.40 2.40
CA ILE A 140 17.10 2.92 1.06
C ILE A 140 18.31 3.04 0.12
N THR A 141 19.02 4.18 0.17
CA THR A 141 19.96 4.56 -0.90
C THR A 141 21.42 4.26 -0.60
N ARG A 142 21.79 4.00 0.65
CA ARG A 142 23.19 3.77 1.05
C ARG A 142 23.48 2.28 1.27
N PRO A 143 24.51 1.71 0.62
CA PRO A 143 24.85 0.28 0.73
C PRO A 143 25.14 -0.18 2.16
N GLU A 144 25.73 0.65 3.00
CA GLU A 144 26.02 0.34 4.40
C GLU A 144 24.76 0.18 5.26
N TRP A 145 23.63 0.72 4.81
CA TRP A 145 22.34 0.59 5.47
C TRP A 145 21.49 -0.53 4.87
N ASN A 146 21.34 -0.57 3.54
CA ASN A 146 20.41 -1.49 2.90
C ASN A 146 20.84 -2.97 2.98
N ARG A 147 22.12 -3.25 3.21
CA ARG A 147 22.62 -4.61 3.55
C ARG A 147 22.17 -5.13 4.91
N ARG A 148 21.59 -4.27 5.77
CA ARG A 148 21.26 -4.61 7.16
C ARG A 148 19.84 -5.11 7.36
N TYR A 149 19.02 -5.10 6.33
CA TYR A 149 17.62 -5.55 6.37
C TYR A 149 17.21 -6.27 5.09
N GLY A 150 16.02 -6.85 5.12
CA GLY A 150 15.48 -7.60 3.99
C GLY A 150 16.28 -8.86 3.69
N TYR A 151 16.80 -8.96 2.49
CA TYR A 151 17.63 -10.10 2.05
C TYR A 151 19.12 -9.88 2.29
N GLY A 152 19.53 -8.82 2.97
CA GLY A 152 20.93 -8.52 3.24
C GLY A 152 21.77 -8.16 1.99
N THR A 153 21.11 -7.87 0.88
CA THR A 153 21.76 -7.59 -0.41
C THR A 153 22.00 -6.10 -0.59
N PRO A 154 23.29 -5.66 -0.74
CA PRO A 154 23.57 -4.23 -0.89
C PRO A 154 23.09 -3.69 -2.22
N SER A 155 22.50 -2.50 -2.20
CA SER A 155 22.08 -1.77 -3.40
C SER A 155 22.93 -0.51 -3.58
N GLU A 156 23.34 -0.26 -4.81
CA GLU A 156 24.17 0.88 -5.22
C GLU A 156 23.35 1.78 -6.15
N TYR A 157 23.44 3.09 -5.91
CA TYR A 157 22.71 4.11 -6.67
C TYR A 157 23.67 5.21 -7.15
N ASP A 158 23.63 5.53 -8.44
CA ASP A 158 24.05 6.82 -8.94
C ASP A 158 22.81 7.75 -8.91
N LEU A 159 22.66 8.53 -7.82
CA LEU A 159 21.46 9.31 -7.50
C LEU A 159 21.30 10.56 -8.39
N ARG A 160 21.18 10.35 -9.70
CA ARG A 160 20.82 11.37 -10.70
C ARG A 160 19.94 10.73 -11.78
N PRO A 161 19.09 11.48 -12.46
CA PRO A 161 18.37 10.97 -13.63
C PRO A 161 19.34 10.39 -14.67
N GLY A 162 19.04 9.16 -15.14
CA GLY A 162 19.94 8.37 -16.02
C GLY A 162 21.06 7.62 -15.28
N GLY A 163 21.18 7.76 -13.96
CA GLY A 163 22.17 7.06 -13.17
C GLY A 163 21.83 5.59 -12.95
N ALA A 164 22.85 4.74 -12.82
CA ALA A 164 22.67 3.30 -12.63
C ALA A 164 22.15 2.95 -11.23
N PHE A 165 21.26 1.96 -11.18
CA PHE A 165 20.82 1.28 -9.97
C PHE A 165 21.18 -0.20 -10.07
N ARG A 166 21.77 -0.78 -9.01
CA ARG A 166 22.14 -2.19 -8.94
C ARG A 166 21.96 -2.73 -7.54
N THR A 167 21.41 -3.93 -7.42
CA THR A 167 21.47 -4.72 -6.18
C THR A 167 22.40 -5.90 -6.39
N LEU A 168 23.38 -6.05 -5.51
CA LEU A 168 24.38 -7.10 -5.61
C LEU A 168 23.91 -8.37 -4.88
N GLY A 169 24.30 -9.52 -5.40
CA GLY A 169 24.06 -10.79 -4.72
C GLY A 169 24.82 -10.87 -3.39
N SER A 170 24.25 -11.56 -2.39
CA SER A 170 24.97 -11.87 -1.16
C SER A 170 26.14 -12.84 -1.44
N GLU A 171 27.12 -12.90 -0.55
CA GLU A 171 28.24 -13.84 -0.68
C GLU A 171 27.75 -15.30 -0.74
N GLU A 172 26.68 -15.62 0.00
CA GLU A 172 26.05 -16.94 -0.04
C GLU A 172 25.42 -17.23 -1.42
N MET A 173 24.71 -16.26 -2.01
CA MET A 173 24.16 -16.40 -3.36
C MET A 173 25.25 -16.66 -4.39
N LYS A 174 26.35 -15.93 -4.31
CA LYS A 174 27.51 -16.10 -5.19
C LYS A 174 28.19 -17.46 -5.00
N ALA A 175 28.35 -17.92 -3.75
CA ALA A 175 28.91 -19.22 -3.41
C ALA A 175 28.10 -20.38 -4.02
N HIS A 176 26.79 -20.19 -4.21
CA HIS A 176 25.87 -21.15 -4.86
C HIS A 176 25.70 -20.91 -6.38
N GLY A 177 26.57 -20.11 -6.99
CA GLY A 177 26.58 -19.84 -8.44
C GLY A 177 25.56 -18.79 -8.89
N GLY A 178 25.03 -18.00 -7.98
CA GLY A 178 24.19 -16.85 -8.31
C GLY A 178 24.97 -15.70 -8.98
N PRO A 179 24.27 -14.79 -9.69
CA PRO A 179 24.93 -13.68 -10.38
C PRO A 179 25.42 -12.61 -9.38
N ASP A 180 26.49 -11.89 -9.75
CA ASP A 180 27.02 -10.76 -8.97
C ASP A 180 25.99 -9.64 -8.80
N VAL A 181 25.22 -9.37 -9.86
CA VAL A 181 24.12 -8.39 -9.85
C VAL A 181 22.80 -9.15 -9.98
N ILE A 182 21.96 -9.04 -8.97
CA ILE A 182 20.66 -9.73 -8.91
C ILE A 182 19.50 -8.87 -9.37
N ILE A 183 19.66 -7.54 -9.30
CA ILE A 183 18.69 -6.57 -9.80
C ILE A 183 19.46 -5.43 -10.45
N ASP A 184 18.99 -4.96 -11.61
CA ASP A 184 19.51 -3.76 -12.27
C ASP A 184 18.39 -2.79 -12.67
N GLY A 185 18.80 -1.56 -12.96
CA GLY A 185 17.90 -0.50 -13.39
C GLY A 185 18.60 0.84 -13.55
N GLU A 186 17.78 1.85 -13.75
CA GLU A 186 18.18 3.25 -13.93
C GLU A 186 17.31 4.13 -13.03
N VAL A 187 17.92 5.13 -12.42
CA VAL A 187 17.22 6.19 -11.69
C VAL A 187 16.54 7.11 -12.69
N LEU A 188 15.21 7.23 -12.61
CA LEU A 188 14.41 8.08 -13.50
C LEU A 188 14.17 9.46 -12.90
N GLU A 189 13.90 9.50 -11.58
CA GLU A 189 13.62 10.73 -10.84
C GLU A 189 14.20 10.63 -9.43
N VAL A 190 14.77 11.71 -8.93
CA VAL A 190 15.32 11.77 -7.57
C VAL A 190 15.06 13.14 -6.96
N ASP A 191 14.38 13.16 -5.80
CA ASP A 191 14.07 14.33 -4.97
C ASP A 191 14.33 13.99 -3.50
N PRO A 192 15.58 14.08 -3.02
CA PRO A 192 15.93 13.71 -1.65
C PRO A 192 15.32 14.68 -0.62
N PRO A 193 14.83 14.20 0.54
CA PRO A 193 14.66 12.80 0.90
C PRO A 193 13.23 12.28 0.61
N ARG A 194 12.50 12.85 -0.35
CA ARG A 194 11.06 12.65 -0.53
C ARG A 194 10.69 11.60 -1.56
N LYS A 195 11.45 11.52 -2.67
CA LYS A 195 11.04 10.69 -3.80
C LYS A 195 12.22 10.08 -4.55
N LEU A 196 12.10 8.82 -4.92
CA LEU A 196 13.00 8.11 -5.81
C LEU A 196 12.16 7.28 -6.79
N VAL A 197 12.40 7.44 -8.08
CA VAL A 197 11.77 6.63 -9.13
C VAL A 197 12.88 5.93 -9.91
N GLN A 198 12.73 4.63 -10.12
CA GLN A 198 13.72 3.83 -10.83
C GLN A 198 13.08 2.73 -11.67
N THR A 199 13.76 2.32 -12.72
CA THR A 199 13.47 1.04 -13.37
C THR A 199 14.01 -0.10 -12.51
N TYR A 200 13.46 -1.30 -12.69
CA TYR A 200 13.77 -2.44 -11.84
C TYR A 200 13.63 -3.73 -12.64
N ARG A 201 14.68 -4.52 -12.75
CA ARG A 201 14.68 -5.82 -13.43
C ARG A 201 15.43 -6.85 -12.60
N MET A 202 14.79 -7.98 -12.34
CA MET A 202 15.42 -9.12 -11.68
C MET A 202 16.25 -9.93 -12.66
N LEU A 203 17.47 -10.31 -12.24
CA LEU A 203 18.45 -11.00 -13.09
C LEU A 203 18.76 -12.44 -12.65
N TRP A 204 18.39 -12.82 -11.43
CA TRP A 204 18.69 -14.13 -10.84
C TRP A 204 17.79 -15.25 -11.37
N ASP A 205 16.64 -14.94 -11.91
CA ASP A 205 15.69 -15.86 -12.54
C ASP A 205 15.58 -15.52 -14.04
N PRO A 206 15.86 -16.46 -14.96
CA PRO A 206 15.82 -16.19 -16.40
C PRO A 206 14.46 -15.69 -16.90
N GLN A 207 13.34 -16.21 -16.35
CA GLN A 207 12.01 -15.80 -16.76
C GLN A 207 11.70 -14.37 -16.32
N MET A 208 12.11 -13.98 -15.10
CA MET A 208 11.96 -12.58 -14.64
C MET A 208 12.84 -11.62 -15.44
N LYS A 209 14.03 -12.06 -15.86
CA LYS A 209 14.91 -11.27 -16.71
C LYS A 209 14.28 -11.01 -18.08
N GLU A 210 13.59 -12.00 -18.64
CA GLU A 210 12.86 -11.89 -19.93
C GLU A 210 11.64 -10.97 -19.82
N GLU A 211 11.00 -10.85 -18.64
CA GLU A 211 9.91 -9.93 -18.41
C GLU A 211 10.34 -8.45 -18.55
N GLY A 212 11.65 -8.17 -18.48
CA GLY A 212 12.20 -6.85 -18.71
C GLY A 212 12.10 -5.91 -17.52
N PHE A 213 12.11 -4.59 -17.81
CA PHE A 213 12.09 -3.56 -16.79
C PHE A 213 10.68 -3.24 -16.32
N THR A 214 10.52 -3.21 -15.02
CA THR A 214 9.37 -2.67 -14.29
C THR A 214 9.74 -1.32 -13.70
N LYS A 215 8.81 -0.65 -12.98
CA LYS A 215 9.09 0.66 -12.40
C LYS A 215 8.74 0.67 -10.92
N VAL A 216 9.68 1.12 -10.08
CA VAL A 216 9.50 1.30 -8.64
C VAL A 216 9.55 2.77 -8.29
N THR A 217 8.57 3.22 -7.53
CA THR A 217 8.50 4.56 -6.95
C THR A 217 8.52 4.44 -5.43
N TRP A 218 9.46 5.15 -4.79
CA TRP A 218 9.54 5.34 -3.35
C TRP A 218 9.07 6.76 -3.03
N GLU A 219 8.11 6.89 -2.13
CA GLU A 219 7.63 8.17 -1.64
C GLU A 219 7.70 8.22 -0.12
N ILE A 220 8.41 9.21 0.39
CA ILE A 220 8.64 9.44 1.82
C ILE A 220 7.88 10.69 2.22
N GLY A 221 6.84 10.52 3.02
CA GLY A 221 5.95 11.60 3.45
C GLY A 221 6.57 12.52 4.51
N GLU A 222 5.91 13.64 4.75
CA GLU A 222 6.26 14.51 5.86
C GLU A 222 5.97 13.84 7.21
N PRO A 223 6.82 14.01 8.21
CA PRO A 223 6.64 13.38 9.51
C PRO A 223 5.47 13.99 10.28
N PHE A 224 4.65 13.14 10.88
CA PHE A 224 3.61 13.55 11.83
C PHE A 224 3.86 12.88 13.18
N GLN A 225 4.06 13.68 14.22
CA GLN A 225 4.41 13.21 15.58
C GLN A 225 5.62 12.24 15.63
N GLY A 226 6.63 12.51 14.80
CA GLY A 226 7.84 11.71 14.73
C GLY A 226 7.71 10.40 13.96
N VAL A 227 6.58 10.17 13.27
CA VAL A 227 6.31 9.02 12.41
C VAL A 227 6.24 9.48 10.96
N THR A 228 6.98 8.82 10.09
CA THR A 228 7.02 9.09 8.66
C THR A 228 6.37 7.96 7.88
N ARG A 229 5.54 8.30 6.91
CA ARG A 229 4.95 7.33 5.97
C ARG A 229 5.94 7.05 4.84
N LEU A 230 6.17 5.78 4.55
CA LEU A 230 6.89 5.31 3.38
C LEU A 230 5.93 4.52 2.49
N THR A 231 5.83 4.91 1.23
CA THR A 231 5.03 4.22 0.21
C THR A 231 5.95 3.69 -0.89
N VAL A 232 5.77 2.43 -1.25
CA VAL A 232 6.42 1.80 -2.41
C VAL A 232 5.35 1.44 -3.42
N THR A 233 5.42 2.04 -4.61
CA THR A 233 4.56 1.70 -5.74
C THR A 233 5.39 0.95 -6.77
N HIS A 234 4.99 -0.27 -7.12
CA HIS A 234 5.65 -1.07 -8.15
C HIS A 234 4.70 -1.30 -9.33
N GLU A 235 5.01 -0.68 -10.46
CA GLU A 235 4.32 -0.89 -11.73
C GLU A 235 4.95 -2.10 -12.43
N LEU A 236 4.14 -3.14 -12.70
CA LEU A 236 4.58 -4.50 -13.06
C LEU A 236 3.90 -4.99 -14.35
N ASP A 237 3.59 -4.05 -15.24
CA ASP A 237 2.93 -4.37 -16.51
C ASP A 237 3.79 -5.36 -17.32
N GLY A 238 3.17 -6.47 -17.77
CA GLY A 238 3.87 -7.52 -18.51
C GLY A 238 4.83 -8.42 -17.71
N ALA A 239 4.93 -8.21 -16.37
CA ALA A 239 5.87 -8.92 -15.49
C ALA A 239 5.18 -9.75 -14.38
N PRO A 240 4.36 -10.77 -14.73
CA PRO A 240 3.57 -11.53 -13.76
C PRO A 240 4.41 -12.33 -12.75
N ARG A 241 5.57 -12.86 -13.17
CA ARG A 241 6.45 -13.62 -12.29
C ARG A 241 7.19 -12.72 -11.31
N THR A 242 7.69 -11.58 -11.78
CA THR A 242 8.23 -10.51 -10.92
C THR A 242 7.17 -10.02 -9.94
N ALA A 243 5.92 -9.83 -10.39
CA ALA A 243 4.80 -9.46 -9.52
C ALA A 243 4.50 -10.50 -8.42
N ALA A 244 4.59 -11.80 -8.75
CA ALA A 244 4.44 -12.87 -7.78
C ALA A 244 5.60 -12.86 -6.75
N GLN A 245 6.82 -12.63 -7.21
CA GLN A 245 8.02 -12.53 -6.37
C GLN A 245 7.91 -11.38 -5.37
N VAL A 246 7.68 -10.16 -5.85
CA VAL A 246 7.68 -8.95 -5.00
C VAL A 246 6.50 -8.90 -4.04
N SER A 247 5.42 -9.66 -4.31
CA SER A 247 4.30 -9.84 -3.39
C SER A 247 4.50 -10.97 -2.38
N GLY A 248 5.64 -11.69 -2.42
CA GLY A 248 5.89 -12.85 -1.55
C GLY A 248 5.01 -14.07 -1.84
N LYS A 249 4.43 -14.16 -3.05
CA LYS A 249 3.56 -15.27 -3.46
C LYS A 249 4.30 -16.38 -4.18
N LEU A 250 5.54 -16.15 -4.58
CA LEU A 250 6.37 -17.17 -5.21
C LEU A 250 6.96 -18.09 -4.13
N PRO A 251 6.67 -19.40 -4.14
CA PRO A 251 7.16 -20.33 -3.12
C PRO A 251 8.69 -20.34 -3.04
N GLY A 252 9.25 -20.33 -1.82
CA GLY A 252 10.68 -20.42 -1.57
C GLY A 252 11.50 -19.14 -1.77
N THR A 253 10.86 -18.00 -2.03
CA THR A 253 11.56 -16.75 -2.36
C THR A 253 11.43 -15.62 -1.33
N GLY A 254 10.90 -15.92 -0.14
CA GLY A 254 10.72 -14.95 0.94
C GLY A 254 9.44 -14.12 0.82
N GLY A 255 9.33 -13.06 1.62
CA GLY A 255 8.07 -12.30 1.83
C GLY A 255 7.88 -11.07 0.94
N GLY A 256 8.75 -10.82 -0.06
CA GLY A 256 8.65 -9.67 -0.96
C GLY A 256 8.72 -8.32 -0.25
N TRP A 257 8.06 -7.30 -0.83
CA TRP A 257 8.08 -5.93 -0.27
C TRP A 257 7.55 -5.85 1.16
N SER A 258 6.51 -6.60 1.49
CA SER A 258 5.94 -6.57 2.85
C SER A 258 6.95 -6.98 3.91
N MET A 259 7.77 -7.99 3.63
CA MET A 259 8.85 -8.43 4.53
C MET A 259 9.97 -7.39 4.59
N ILE A 260 10.44 -6.91 3.44
CA ILE A 260 11.51 -5.91 3.34
C ILE A 260 11.15 -4.64 4.12
N LEU A 261 9.93 -4.13 3.95
CA LEU A 261 9.46 -2.92 4.63
C LEU A 261 9.25 -3.12 6.14
N SER A 262 8.81 -4.31 6.56
CA SER A 262 8.68 -4.65 7.98
C SER A 262 10.04 -4.72 8.66
N ASP A 263 11.03 -5.28 7.98
CA ASP A 263 12.39 -5.39 8.50
C ASP A 263 13.10 -4.01 8.52
N LEU A 264 12.96 -3.20 7.47
CA LEU A 264 13.40 -1.81 7.43
C LEU A 264 12.83 -0.99 8.60
N LYS A 265 11.51 -1.12 8.83
CA LYS A 265 10.84 -0.47 9.96
C LYS A 265 11.46 -0.91 11.29
N THR A 266 11.61 -2.20 11.49
CA THR A 266 12.19 -2.77 12.72
C THR A 266 13.60 -2.27 12.94
N LEU A 267 14.43 -2.29 11.90
CA LEU A 267 15.81 -1.77 11.97
C LEU A 267 15.85 -0.29 12.37
N LEU A 268 15.05 0.56 11.74
CA LEU A 268 15.07 1.99 12.02
C LEU A 268 14.51 2.36 13.39
N GLU A 269 13.54 1.60 13.89
CA GLU A 269 12.90 1.86 15.19
C GLU A 269 13.66 1.26 16.38
N THR A 270 14.39 0.14 16.18
CA THR A 270 15.05 -0.61 17.27
C THR A 270 16.57 -0.66 17.17
N GLY A 271 17.12 -0.31 16.01
CA GLY A 271 18.54 -0.45 15.70
C GLY A 271 18.98 -1.86 15.28
N LYS A 272 18.04 -2.82 15.31
CA LYS A 272 18.27 -4.23 14.93
C LYS A 272 17.27 -4.68 13.87
N PRO A 273 17.67 -5.47 12.86
CA PRO A 273 16.76 -6.04 11.90
C PRO A 273 15.80 -7.03 12.57
N MET A 274 14.68 -7.33 11.90
CA MET A 274 13.71 -8.36 12.30
C MET A 274 14.28 -9.77 12.04
N LEU A 275 15.00 -9.89 10.92
CA LEU A 275 15.69 -11.12 10.52
C LEU A 275 17.18 -10.96 10.77
N ASP A 276 17.84 -11.98 11.30
CA ASP A 276 19.31 -11.97 11.34
C ASP A 276 19.81 -11.91 9.90
N PRO A 277 20.72 -10.97 9.56
CA PRO A 277 21.32 -10.94 8.23
C PRO A 277 21.95 -12.29 7.94
N VAL A 278 21.61 -12.88 6.81
CA VAL A 278 22.28 -14.10 6.33
C VAL A 278 23.78 -13.77 6.23
N GLN A 279 24.59 -14.44 7.05
CA GLN A 279 26.04 -14.23 7.13
C GLN A 279 26.76 -14.75 5.90
#